data_6a2f4dee63803aa10d82cc9ba36d7afc
#
_entry.id   6a2f4dee63803aa10d82cc9ba36d7afc
#
_cell.length_a   1.000
_cell.length_b   1.000
_cell.length_c   1.000
_cell.angle_alpha   90.00
_cell.angle_beta   90.00
_cell.angle_gamma   90.00
#
_symmetry.space_group_name_H-M   'P 1'
#
loop_
_entity.id
_entity.type
_entity.pdbx_description
1 polymer ?
#
loop_
_entity_poly.entity_id
_entity_poly.type
_entity_poly.pdbx_seq_one_letter_code
_entity_poly.pdbx_strand_id
1 'polypeptide(L)'
;MVPWRATDDGFVTQENLDWYRRFAAGRPGVLVVEATGVRDIPSGPLLRIGHDRFLPGLKRLVETVREASEGQTKLFIQIIDFLSVKRRPEKEKYFARFLQINERHRQALAEINEDQSWLKADEVKLRVFLQNAPDELIDRILDARELESLR
;
A
#
# COMPACT_ATOMS: atom_id res chain seq x y z
N MET A 1 16.99 -4.94 -3.78
CA MET A 1 16.81 -3.56 -4.32
C MET A 1 15.49 -3.53 -5.07
N VAL A 2 14.71 -2.46 -4.96
CA VAL A 2 13.41 -2.37 -5.61
C VAL A 2 13.39 -1.08 -6.44
N PRO A 3 13.21 -1.15 -7.76
CA PRO A 3 13.19 0.02 -8.63
C PRO A 3 11.84 0.78 -8.61
N TRP A 4 10.83 0.26 -7.91
CA TRP A 4 9.51 0.90 -7.77
C TRP A 4 8.81 1.17 -9.12
N ARG A 5 8.81 0.19 -10.02
CA ARG A 5 8.31 0.32 -11.40
C ARG A 5 7.09 -0.55 -11.70
N ALA A 6 6.67 -1.40 -10.77
CA ALA A 6 5.44 -2.17 -10.89
C ALA A 6 4.21 -1.25 -10.76
N THR A 7 3.03 -1.74 -11.09
CA THR A 7 1.79 -1.05 -10.74
C THR A 7 1.57 -1.10 -9.21
N ASP A 8 0.73 -0.23 -8.67
CA ASP A 8 0.40 -0.22 -7.24
C ASP A 8 -0.24 -1.53 -6.76
N ASP A 9 -0.88 -2.26 -7.68
CA ASP A 9 -1.47 -3.58 -7.45
C ASP A 9 -0.56 -4.76 -7.85
N GLY A 10 0.70 -4.50 -8.19
CA GLY A 10 1.76 -5.51 -8.28
C GLY A 10 1.99 -6.15 -9.64
N PHE A 11 1.44 -5.60 -10.73
CA PHE A 11 1.70 -6.10 -12.08
C PHE A 11 3.00 -5.58 -12.68
N VAL A 12 3.59 -6.39 -13.56
CA VAL A 12 4.73 -6.02 -14.39
C VAL A 12 4.32 -4.94 -15.39
N THR A 13 5.05 -3.83 -15.43
CA THR A 13 4.87 -2.74 -16.38
C THR A 13 5.88 -2.82 -17.53
N GLN A 14 5.70 -1.97 -18.55
CA GLN A 14 6.69 -1.82 -19.61
C GLN A 14 8.03 -1.28 -19.06
N GLU A 15 7.98 -0.42 -18.03
CA GLU A 15 9.19 0.09 -17.38
C GLU A 15 10.00 -1.01 -16.68
N ASN A 16 9.33 -2.01 -16.04
CA ASN A 16 10.02 -3.19 -15.52
C ASN A 16 10.73 -3.94 -16.65
N LEU A 17 10.01 -4.20 -17.76
CA LEU A 17 10.57 -4.95 -18.89
C LEU A 17 11.81 -4.24 -19.48
N ASP A 18 11.73 -2.92 -19.67
CA ASP A 18 12.83 -2.12 -20.21
C ASP A 18 14.02 -2.04 -19.24
N TRP A 19 13.74 -2.00 -17.93
CA TRP A 19 14.75 -2.06 -16.89
C TRP A 19 15.55 -3.36 -16.94
N TYR A 20 14.86 -4.49 -16.94
CA TYR A 20 15.51 -5.81 -16.98
C TYR A 20 16.18 -6.10 -18.33
N ARG A 21 15.60 -5.64 -19.44
CA ARG A 21 16.22 -5.73 -20.78
C ARG A 21 17.58 -5.08 -20.83
N ARG A 22 17.73 -3.89 -20.25
CA ARG A 22 19.02 -3.15 -20.23
C ARG A 22 20.10 -3.94 -19.51
N PHE A 23 19.82 -4.53 -18.38
CA PHE A 23 20.79 -5.35 -17.66
C PHE A 23 21.10 -6.66 -18.40
N ALA A 24 20.06 -7.32 -18.92
CA ALA A 24 20.20 -8.57 -19.63
C ALA A 24 21.03 -8.44 -20.92
N ALA A 25 20.95 -7.29 -21.62
CA ALA A 25 21.76 -7.00 -22.80
C ALA A 25 23.27 -7.02 -22.52
N GLY A 26 23.69 -6.75 -21.28
CA GLY A 26 25.07 -6.90 -20.82
C GLY A 26 25.49 -8.36 -20.57
N ARG A 27 24.60 -9.32 -20.71
CA ARG A 27 24.81 -10.76 -20.53
C ARG A 27 25.50 -11.13 -19.21
N PRO A 28 25.04 -10.61 -18.05
CA PRO A 28 25.59 -11.05 -16.77
C PRO A 28 25.31 -12.55 -16.59
N GLY A 29 26.18 -13.28 -15.90
CA GLY A 29 25.96 -14.70 -15.61
C GLY A 29 24.68 -14.96 -14.82
N VAL A 30 24.33 -14.03 -13.93
CA VAL A 30 23.12 -14.07 -13.10
C VAL A 30 22.46 -12.69 -13.04
N LEU A 31 21.13 -12.67 -13.11
CA LEU A 31 20.30 -11.49 -12.84
C LEU A 31 19.22 -11.87 -11.84
N VAL A 32 18.99 -11.04 -10.85
CA VAL A 32 17.97 -11.27 -9.82
C VAL A 32 16.85 -10.27 -9.98
N VAL A 33 15.62 -10.77 -10.19
CA VAL A 33 14.42 -9.94 -10.17
C VAL A 33 14.22 -9.40 -8.75
N GLU A 34 13.82 -8.15 -8.67
CA GLU A 34 13.56 -7.40 -7.43
C GLU A 34 12.67 -8.16 -6.44
N ALA A 35 12.64 -7.67 -5.19
CA ALA A 35 11.77 -8.18 -4.16
C ALA A 35 10.32 -8.26 -4.65
N THR A 36 9.81 -9.49 -4.73
CA THR A 36 8.49 -9.82 -5.26
C THR A 36 7.66 -10.44 -4.15
N GLY A 37 6.52 -9.83 -3.85
CA GLY A 37 5.64 -10.24 -2.76
C GLY A 37 4.97 -11.59 -3.00
N VAL A 38 5.09 -12.54 -2.05
CA VAL A 38 4.39 -13.84 -2.11
C VAL A 38 2.92 -13.74 -1.70
N ARG A 39 2.50 -12.61 -1.12
CA ARG A 39 1.11 -12.33 -0.79
C ARG A 39 0.55 -11.25 -1.72
N ASP A 40 -0.74 -11.35 -2.01
CA ASP A 40 -1.47 -10.33 -2.76
C ASP A 40 -2.05 -9.28 -1.79
N ILE A 41 -1.17 -8.50 -1.20
CA ILE A 41 -1.50 -7.43 -0.26
C ILE A 41 -0.95 -6.09 -0.75
N PRO A 42 -1.59 -4.95 -0.41
CA PRO A 42 -1.07 -3.63 -0.73
C PRO A 42 0.31 -3.41 -0.10
N SER A 43 1.33 -3.26 -0.93
CA SER A 43 2.74 -3.07 -0.53
C SER A 43 3.46 -1.98 -1.34
N GLY A 44 2.67 -1.13 -2.03
CA GLY A 44 3.19 -0.16 -3.00
C GLY A 44 3.51 -0.79 -4.36
N PRO A 45 4.23 -0.08 -5.24
CA PRO A 45 4.51 -0.50 -6.62
C PRO A 45 5.61 -1.57 -6.67
N LEU A 46 5.36 -2.69 -6.01
CA LEU A 46 6.20 -3.89 -5.94
C LEU A 46 5.56 -5.02 -6.72
N LEU A 47 6.38 -5.80 -7.42
CA LEU A 47 5.91 -7.01 -8.09
C LEU A 47 5.29 -7.98 -7.08
N ARG A 48 4.27 -8.72 -7.52
CA ARG A 48 3.63 -9.79 -6.74
C ARG A 48 3.60 -11.08 -7.53
N ILE A 49 3.60 -12.20 -6.81
CA ILE A 49 3.52 -13.56 -7.37
C ILE A 49 2.48 -14.43 -6.65
N GLY A 50 1.80 -13.91 -5.65
CA GLY A 50 0.87 -14.65 -4.79
C GLY A 50 -0.45 -15.06 -5.43
N HIS A 51 -0.67 -14.81 -6.71
CA HIS A 51 -1.88 -15.21 -7.44
C HIS A 51 -1.56 -15.38 -8.92
N ASP A 52 -2.28 -16.31 -9.59
CA ASP A 52 -2.06 -16.65 -11.01
C ASP A 52 -2.22 -15.47 -11.97
N ARG A 53 -3.00 -14.46 -11.59
CA ARG A 53 -3.18 -13.23 -12.39
C ARG A 53 -1.86 -12.48 -12.68
N PHE A 54 -0.82 -12.67 -11.86
CA PHE A 54 0.49 -12.05 -12.06
C PHE A 54 1.39 -12.81 -13.02
N LEU A 55 1.11 -14.11 -13.28
CA LEU A 55 1.95 -14.98 -14.11
C LEU A 55 2.16 -14.47 -15.54
N PRO A 56 1.16 -13.91 -16.25
CA PRO A 56 1.38 -13.42 -17.61
C PRO A 56 2.47 -12.33 -17.68
N GLY A 57 2.46 -11.37 -16.74
CA GLY A 57 3.48 -10.32 -16.67
C GLY A 57 4.86 -10.87 -16.33
N LEU A 58 4.94 -11.78 -15.37
CA LEU A 58 6.20 -12.43 -14.97
C LEU A 58 6.79 -13.29 -16.09
N LYS A 59 5.96 -14.01 -16.86
CA LYS A 59 6.40 -14.73 -18.04
C LYS A 59 7.01 -13.80 -19.09
N ARG A 60 6.36 -12.68 -19.40
CA ARG A 60 6.91 -11.66 -20.30
C ARG A 60 8.25 -11.12 -19.80
N LEU A 61 8.43 -10.93 -18.49
CA LEU A 61 9.70 -10.49 -17.90
C LEU A 61 10.78 -11.55 -18.13
N VAL A 62 10.49 -12.84 -17.90
CA VAL A 62 11.42 -13.95 -18.16
C VAL A 62 11.82 -14.01 -19.64
N GLU A 63 10.86 -13.89 -20.54
CA GLU A 63 11.08 -13.87 -21.99
C GLU A 63 11.94 -12.69 -22.39
N THR A 64 11.66 -11.48 -21.89
CA THR A 64 12.43 -10.27 -22.13
C THR A 64 13.91 -10.44 -21.73
N VAL A 65 14.18 -11.03 -20.57
CA VAL A 65 15.56 -11.29 -20.13
C VAL A 65 16.23 -12.35 -21.00
N ARG A 66 15.52 -13.42 -21.33
CA ARG A 66 16.05 -14.50 -22.18
C ARG A 66 16.44 -13.97 -23.57
N GLU A 67 15.56 -13.18 -24.20
CA GLU A 67 15.81 -12.61 -25.52
C GLU A 67 16.98 -11.63 -25.47
N ALA A 68 16.98 -10.69 -24.54
CA ALA A 68 18.00 -9.65 -24.43
C ALA A 68 19.40 -10.20 -24.09
N SER A 69 19.48 -11.32 -23.38
CA SER A 69 20.74 -11.98 -23.02
C SER A 69 21.12 -13.11 -23.97
N GLU A 70 20.34 -13.35 -25.04
CA GLU A 70 20.51 -14.52 -25.93
C GLU A 70 20.56 -15.85 -25.15
N GLY A 71 19.80 -15.94 -24.07
CA GLY A 71 19.72 -17.11 -23.21
C GLY A 71 20.95 -17.32 -22.27
N GLN A 72 21.91 -16.41 -22.25
CA GLN A 72 23.15 -16.58 -21.47
C GLN A 72 22.99 -16.22 -19.98
N THR A 73 22.02 -15.38 -19.62
CA THR A 73 21.79 -14.94 -18.25
C THR A 73 20.82 -15.89 -17.53
N LYS A 74 21.25 -16.40 -16.38
CA LYS A 74 20.35 -17.12 -15.46
C LYS A 74 19.54 -16.10 -14.65
N LEU A 75 18.22 -16.29 -14.63
CA LEU A 75 17.30 -15.40 -13.91
C LEU A 75 16.85 -16.04 -12.61
N PHE A 76 17.01 -15.32 -11.52
CA PHE A 76 16.49 -15.63 -10.21
C PHE A 76 15.47 -14.57 -9.80
N ILE A 77 14.69 -14.84 -8.78
CA ILE A 77 13.73 -13.91 -8.20
C ILE A 77 13.95 -13.83 -6.70
N GLN A 78 13.98 -12.62 -6.17
CA GLN A 78 13.96 -12.39 -4.73
C GLN A 78 12.49 -12.41 -4.28
N ILE A 79 12.11 -13.42 -3.51
CA ILE A 79 10.78 -13.48 -2.92
C ILE A 79 10.79 -12.86 -1.52
N ILE A 80 9.70 -12.15 -1.19
CA ILE A 80 9.55 -11.50 0.10
C ILE A 80 8.13 -11.71 0.63
N ASP A 81 8.02 -12.06 1.90
CA ASP A 81 6.74 -12.04 2.61
C ASP A 81 6.57 -10.68 3.29
N PHE A 82 5.78 -9.83 2.65
CA PHE A 82 5.33 -8.61 3.30
C PHE A 82 4.27 -9.01 4.32
N LEU A 83 4.68 -9.00 5.57
CA LEU A 83 3.72 -9.07 6.65
C LEU A 83 2.80 -7.85 6.55
N SER A 84 1.50 -8.05 6.67
CA SER A 84 0.53 -6.99 6.85
C SER A 84 0.73 -6.36 8.24
N VAL A 85 1.94 -5.85 8.50
CA VAL A 85 2.21 -5.06 9.70
C VAL A 85 1.66 -3.67 9.42
N LYS A 86 0.38 -3.47 9.72
CA LYS A 86 -0.14 -2.13 9.87
C LYS A 86 0.65 -1.50 11.00
N ARG A 87 1.55 -0.56 10.68
CA ARG A 87 2.05 0.39 11.67
C ARG A 87 0.83 1.19 12.11
N ARG A 88 0.31 0.84 13.28
CA ARG A 88 -0.76 1.64 13.89
C ARG A 88 -0.16 2.99 14.23
N PRO A 89 -0.66 4.08 13.67
CA PRO A 89 -0.20 5.40 14.06
C PRO A 89 -0.60 5.64 15.52
N GLU A 90 0.20 6.37 16.25
CA GLU A 90 -0.21 6.90 17.54
C GLU A 90 -1.51 7.71 17.37
N LYS A 91 -2.40 7.65 18.36
CA LYS A 91 -3.73 8.26 18.34
C LYS A 91 -3.70 9.71 17.83
N GLU A 92 -2.77 10.49 18.36
CA GLU A 92 -2.59 11.89 17.98
C GLU A 92 -2.25 12.06 16.50
N LYS A 93 -1.37 11.22 15.97
CA LYS A 93 -0.99 11.23 14.53
C LYS A 93 -2.12 10.76 13.64
N TYR A 94 -2.88 9.77 14.10
CA TYR A 94 -4.03 9.28 13.35
C TYR A 94 -5.06 10.38 13.11
N PHE A 95 -5.49 11.05 14.16
CA PHE A 95 -6.47 12.13 14.05
C PHE A 95 -5.92 13.38 13.37
N ALA A 96 -4.63 13.68 13.55
CA ALA A 96 -4.01 14.85 12.92
C ALA A 96 -3.86 14.71 11.39
N ARG A 97 -3.57 13.50 10.88
CA ARG A 97 -3.08 13.34 9.50
C ARG A 97 -3.77 12.26 8.68
N PHE A 98 -4.31 11.20 9.29
CA PHE A 98 -4.77 10.03 8.57
C PHE A 98 -6.29 9.92 8.47
N LEU A 99 -7.02 10.32 9.51
CA LEU A 99 -8.49 10.32 9.45
C LEU A 99 -8.99 11.35 8.46
N GLN A 100 -9.80 10.92 7.50
CA GLN A 100 -10.53 11.83 6.60
C GLN A 100 -11.85 12.22 7.25
N ILE A 101 -11.94 13.46 7.73
CA ILE A 101 -13.18 13.98 8.33
C ILE A 101 -14.25 14.11 7.25
N ASN A 102 -15.43 13.57 7.53
CA ASN A 102 -16.60 13.60 6.64
C ASN A 102 -17.89 13.97 7.39
N GLU A 103 -19.01 14.05 6.67
CA GLU A 103 -20.32 14.40 7.23
C GLU A 103 -20.79 13.44 8.32
N ARG A 104 -20.47 12.15 8.22
CA ARG A 104 -20.83 11.16 9.24
C ARG A 104 -20.21 11.49 10.60
N HIS A 105 -18.92 11.89 10.62
CA HIS A 105 -18.26 12.31 11.86
C HIS A 105 -18.90 13.55 12.47
N ARG A 106 -19.32 14.51 11.64
CA ARG A 106 -20.00 15.74 12.07
C ARG A 106 -21.34 15.43 12.69
N GLN A 107 -22.12 14.55 12.04
CA GLN A 107 -23.43 14.10 12.53
C GLN A 107 -23.28 13.34 13.86
N ALA A 108 -22.35 12.38 13.93
CA ALA A 108 -22.11 11.62 15.14
C ALA A 108 -21.72 12.53 16.33
N LEU A 109 -20.88 13.55 16.09
CA LEU A 109 -20.50 14.51 17.11
C LEU A 109 -21.66 15.42 17.53
N ALA A 110 -22.50 15.85 16.59
CA ALA A 110 -23.67 16.66 16.87
C ALA A 110 -24.69 15.90 17.73
N GLU A 111 -24.92 14.62 17.43
CA GLU A 111 -25.82 13.74 18.18
C GLU A 111 -25.28 13.43 19.59
N ILE A 112 -24.01 13.06 19.70
CA ILE A 112 -23.40 12.67 20.97
C ILE A 112 -23.30 13.85 21.96
N ASN A 113 -23.00 15.04 21.45
CA ASN A 113 -22.87 16.25 22.29
C ASN A 113 -24.16 17.06 22.38
N GLU A 114 -25.25 16.63 21.73
CA GLU A 114 -26.53 17.36 21.63
C GLU A 114 -26.32 18.80 21.14
N ASP A 115 -25.35 19.04 20.27
CA ASP A 115 -24.96 20.36 19.78
C ASP A 115 -24.81 20.38 18.26
N GLN A 116 -25.78 21.01 17.60
CA GLN A 116 -25.85 21.16 16.13
C GLN A 116 -24.68 22.01 15.55
N SER A 117 -23.94 22.72 16.38
CA SER A 117 -22.79 23.52 15.92
C SER A 117 -21.68 22.64 15.32
N TRP A 118 -21.62 21.35 15.69
CA TRP A 118 -20.66 20.39 15.15
C TRP A 118 -20.83 20.12 13.65
N LEU A 119 -22.04 20.27 13.10
CA LEU A 119 -22.28 20.09 11.68
C LEU A 119 -21.50 21.10 10.81
N LYS A 120 -21.26 22.29 11.34
CA LYS A 120 -20.54 23.38 10.66
C LYS A 120 -19.16 23.68 11.29
N ALA A 121 -18.75 22.88 12.26
CA ALA A 121 -17.49 23.10 12.95
C ALA A 121 -16.29 22.96 12.00
N ASP A 122 -15.25 23.73 12.24
CA ASP A 122 -13.98 23.62 11.52
C ASP A 122 -13.35 22.24 11.74
N GLU A 123 -12.71 21.73 10.71
CA GLU A 123 -12.04 20.43 10.73
C GLU A 123 -10.96 20.34 11.83
N VAL A 124 -10.24 21.43 12.09
CA VAL A 124 -9.25 21.50 13.18
C VAL A 124 -9.91 21.25 14.53
N LYS A 125 -11.09 21.86 14.78
CA LYS A 125 -11.84 21.66 16.01
C LYS A 125 -12.24 20.19 16.19
N LEU A 126 -12.71 19.53 15.12
CA LEU A 126 -13.06 18.11 15.15
C LEU A 126 -11.84 17.23 15.49
N ARG A 127 -10.72 17.49 14.83
CA ARG A 127 -9.47 16.74 15.03
C ARG A 127 -8.98 16.86 16.48
N VAL A 128 -8.95 18.07 17.02
CA VAL A 128 -8.55 18.32 18.42
C VAL A 128 -9.50 17.63 19.40
N PHE A 129 -10.80 17.65 19.14
CA PHE A 129 -11.77 16.95 19.98
C PHE A 129 -11.51 15.43 19.96
N LEU A 130 -11.38 14.81 18.78
CA LEU A 130 -11.15 13.39 18.63
C LEU A 130 -9.82 12.92 19.24
N GLN A 131 -8.77 13.73 19.17
CA GLN A 131 -7.48 13.43 19.83
C GLN A 131 -7.63 13.28 21.34
N ASN A 132 -8.48 14.10 21.97
CA ASN A 132 -8.68 14.13 23.41
C ASN A 132 -9.89 13.32 23.90
N ALA A 133 -10.69 12.77 22.98
CA ALA A 133 -11.86 12.01 23.34
C ALA A 133 -11.50 10.64 23.96
N PRO A 134 -12.28 10.17 24.95
CA PRO A 134 -12.12 8.83 25.50
C PRO A 134 -12.44 7.76 24.44
N ASP A 135 -11.88 6.56 24.61
CA ASP A 135 -12.00 5.49 23.62
C ASP A 135 -13.43 5.02 23.38
N GLU A 136 -14.28 5.03 24.40
CA GLU A 136 -15.72 4.69 24.28
C GLU A 136 -16.46 5.67 23.36
N LEU A 137 -16.04 6.91 23.36
CA LEU A 137 -16.62 7.93 22.48
C LEU A 137 -16.12 7.76 21.05
N ILE A 138 -14.84 7.47 20.88
CA ILE A 138 -14.22 7.18 19.58
C ILE A 138 -14.89 5.99 18.92
N ASP A 139 -15.20 4.93 19.66
CA ASP A 139 -15.88 3.73 19.17
C ASP A 139 -17.29 3.99 18.62
N ARG A 140 -17.92 5.05 19.09
CA ARG A 140 -19.25 5.48 18.61
C ARG A 140 -19.19 6.39 17.38
N ILE A 141 -18.07 7.07 17.18
CA ILE A 141 -17.88 8.04 16.10
C ILE A 141 -17.25 7.41 14.86
N LEU A 142 -16.26 6.54 15.05
CA LEU A 142 -15.53 5.93 13.94
C LEU A 142 -16.23 4.67 13.41
N ASP A 143 -16.05 4.40 12.11
CA ASP A 143 -16.50 3.12 11.55
C ASP A 143 -15.49 1.99 11.81
N ALA A 144 -15.88 0.76 11.43
CA ALA A 144 -15.05 -0.44 11.66
C ALA A 144 -13.68 -0.36 10.99
N ARG A 145 -13.56 0.26 9.80
CA ARG A 145 -12.29 0.41 9.07
C ARG A 145 -11.40 1.46 9.73
N GLU A 146 -12.01 2.55 10.19
CA GLU A 146 -11.30 3.62 10.88
C GLU A 146 -10.77 3.15 12.24
N LEU A 147 -11.60 2.40 12.99
CA LEU A 147 -11.19 1.74 14.23
C LEU A 147 -10.07 0.72 13.99
N GLU A 148 -10.19 -0.11 12.94
CA GLU A 148 -9.12 -1.05 12.57
C GLU A 148 -7.82 -0.34 12.18
N SER A 149 -7.90 0.87 11.63
CA SER A 149 -6.74 1.68 11.26
C SER A 149 -6.10 2.39 12.45
N LEU A 150 -6.89 2.71 13.47
CA LEU A 150 -6.43 3.32 14.72
C LEU A 150 -5.82 2.29 15.68
N ARG A 151 -6.38 1.07 15.76
CA ARG A 151 -6.04 -0.04 16.68
C ARG A 151 -5.40 -1.20 15.95
#